data_861d8b18188265583b1696196b41169e
#
_entry.id   861d8b18188265583b1696196b41169e
#
_cell.length_a   1.000
_cell.length_b   1.000
_cell.length_c   1.000
_cell.angle_alpha   90.00
_cell.angle_beta   90.00
_cell.angle_gamma   90.00
#
_symmetry.space_group_name_H-M   'P 1'
#
loop_
_entity.id
_entity.type
_entity.pdbx_description
1 polymer ?
#
loop_
_entity_poly.entity_id
_entity_poly.type
_entity_poly.pdbx_seq_one_letter_code
_entity_poly.pdbx_strand_id
1 'polypeptide(L)'
;MEQEPDLNGFRLFLQENERSENTIRSYLHAVIDYFAVHSKLTKQGVIEWKAELSRKYSASTVNLRLNAIRRYAEFKETLIPIRLMKVQRIFSAENVITDEQYHHLMHCLKSDEEWQWYYNILILAKTGTRISETVRLKKSDVLQGYAVLFTKGKVRTILFPLSLKEELKEYLSELENQEYLLQSTRCRGTVLISPRSVNHALKRFADRYQIPRDVMHPHSFRHHFGVKVMQKTSDISYVADLMGHANISTTRIYTQQSISQQQMKLDSAVDW
;
A
#
# COMPACT_ATOMS: atom_id res chain seq x y z
N MET A 1 -34.37 -24.17 8.10
CA MET A 1 -33.68 -23.35 9.10
C MET A 1 -32.57 -22.57 8.40
N GLU A 2 -32.69 -21.27 8.37
CA GLU A 2 -31.62 -20.36 7.91
C GLU A 2 -30.45 -20.52 8.88
N GLN A 3 -29.30 -20.88 8.35
CA GLN A 3 -28.09 -21.06 9.15
C GLN A 3 -27.37 -19.70 9.18
N GLU A 4 -27.59 -18.92 10.24
CA GLU A 4 -26.77 -17.73 10.46
C GLU A 4 -25.28 -18.11 10.50
N PRO A 5 -24.39 -17.33 9.85
CA PRO A 5 -22.96 -17.65 9.86
C PRO A 5 -22.39 -17.47 11.27
N ASP A 6 -21.65 -18.45 11.74
CA ASP A 6 -20.90 -18.37 12.99
C ASP A 6 -19.65 -17.46 12.81
N LEU A 7 -19.87 -16.16 12.92
CA LEU A 7 -18.82 -15.16 12.75
C LEU A 7 -17.83 -15.12 13.92
N ASN A 8 -18.29 -15.44 15.14
CA ASN A 8 -17.44 -15.45 16.32
C ASN A 8 -16.46 -16.63 16.30
N GLY A 9 -16.94 -17.85 16.04
CA GLY A 9 -16.09 -19.02 15.87
C GLY A 9 -15.12 -18.84 14.71
N PHE A 10 -15.59 -18.29 13.58
CA PHE A 10 -14.71 -18.01 12.44
C PHE A 10 -13.63 -16.95 12.74
N ARG A 11 -13.94 -15.93 13.54
CA ARG A 11 -12.95 -14.96 14.01
C ARG A 11 -11.85 -15.65 14.81
N LEU A 12 -12.21 -16.50 15.78
CA LEU A 12 -11.26 -17.26 16.60
C LEU A 12 -10.39 -18.17 15.73
N PHE A 13 -11.00 -18.92 14.82
CA PHE A 13 -10.27 -19.74 13.86
C PHE A 13 -9.25 -18.94 13.04
N LEU A 14 -9.59 -17.74 12.58
CA LEU A 14 -8.67 -16.88 11.85
C LEU A 14 -7.54 -16.32 12.74
N GLN A 15 -7.81 -16.06 14.02
CA GLN A 15 -6.79 -15.64 15.00
C GLN A 15 -5.81 -16.77 15.32
N GLU A 16 -6.29 -17.98 15.55
CA GLU A 16 -5.45 -19.19 15.74
C GLU A 16 -4.55 -19.45 14.52
N ASN A 17 -5.04 -19.12 13.31
CA ASN A 17 -4.26 -19.17 12.07
C ASN A 17 -3.41 -17.91 11.82
N GLU A 18 -3.14 -17.10 12.85
CA GLU A 18 -2.25 -15.91 12.84
C GLU A 18 -2.61 -14.89 11.76
N ARG A 19 -3.91 -14.75 11.40
CA ARG A 19 -4.34 -13.74 10.43
C ARG A 19 -4.35 -12.34 11.05
N SER A 20 -3.87 -11.35 10.28
CA SER A 20 -3.90 -9.96 10.74
C SER A 20 -5.33 -9.46 10.93
N GLU A 21 -5.57 -8.55 11.87
CA GLU A 21 -6.89 -7.99 12.16
C GLU A 21 -7.58 -7.40 10.92
N ASN A 22 -6.82 -6.77 10.01
CA ASN A 22 -7.36 -6.29 8.75
C ASN A 22 -7.83 -7.43 7.83
N THR A 23 -7.12 -8.56 7.80
CA THR A 23 -7.53 -9.75 7.05
C THR A 23 -8.79 -10.34 7.66
N ILE A 24 -8.82 -10.47 8.99
CA ILE A 24 -9.98 -10.99 9.73
C ILE A 24 -11.21 -10.15 9.41
N ARG A 25 -11.12 -8.83 9.54
CA ARG A 25 -12.21 -7.91 9.22
C ARG A 25 -12.71 -8.08 7.78
N SER A 26 -11.78 -8.14 6.82
CA SER A 26 -12.14 -8.30 5.41
C SER A 26 -12.81 -9.65 5.12
N TYR A 27 -12.39 -10.71 5.81
CA TYR A 27 -12.95 -12.04 5.64
C TYR A 27 -14.33 -12.15 6.28
N LEU A 28 -14.52 -11.60 7.48
CA LEU A 28 -15.84 -11.54 8.12
C LEU A 28 -16.85 -10.78 7.25
N HIS A 29 -16.46 -9.62 6.71
CA HIS A 29 -17.32 -8.89 5.77
C HIS A 29 -17.73 -9.71 4.56
N ALA A 30 -16.77 -10.43 3.95
CA ALA A 30 -17.07 -11.26 2.78
C ALA A 30 -18.02 -12.42 3.11
N VAL A 31 -17.92 -13.00 4.31
CA VAL A 31 -18.85 -14.05 4.79
C VAL A 31 -20.24 -13.45 5.01
N ILE A 32 -20.34 -12.28 5.67
CA ILE A 32 -21.60 -11.57 5.85
C ILE A 32 -22.27 -11.28 4.50
N ASP A 33 -21.51 -10.74 3.55
CA ASP A 33 -22.03 -10.41 2.20
C ASP A 33 -22.53 -11.65 1.45
N TYR A 34 -21.87 -12.80 1.63
CA TYR A 34 -22.30 -14.07 1.02
C TYR A 34 -23.63 -14.53 1.63
N PHE A 35 -23.72 -14.60 2.95
CA PHE A 35 -24.90 -15.09 3.64
C PHE A 35 -26.10 -14.11 3.60
N ALA A 36 -25.88 -12.87 3.23
CA ALA A 36 -26.95 -11.92 2.93
C ALA A 36 -27.78 -12.29 1.68
N VAL A 37 -27.19 -13.09 0.76
CA VAL A 37 -27.85 -13.50 -0.49
C VAL A 37 -28.02 -15.03 -0.62
N HIS A 38 -27.34 -15.81 0.22
CA HIS A 38 -27.40 -17.27 0.20
C HIS A 38 -27.60 -17.81 1.62
N SER A 39 -28.66 -18.56 1.87
CA SER A 39 -28.97 -19.14 3.18
C SER A 39 -28.06 -20.31 3.60
N LYS A 40 -27.28 -20.89 2.66
CA LYS A 40 -26.39 -22.02 2.90
C LYS A 40 -25.10 -21.90 2.09
N LEU A 41 -24.02 -22.42 2.68
CA LEU A 41 -22.74 -22.53 1.97
C LEU A 41 -22.77 -23.75 1.04
N THR A 42 -22.92 -23.50 -0.26
CA THR A 42 -22.97 -24.54 -1.30
C THR A 42 -22.06 -24.19 -2.47
N LYS A 43 -21.59 -25.22 -3.19
CA LYS A 43 -20.78 -25.01 -4.41
C LYS A 43 -21.53 -24.15 -5.43
N GLN A 44 -22.81 -24.40 -5.63
CA GLN A 44 -23.65 -23.66 -6.58
C GLN A 44 -23.78 -22.20 -6.14
N GLY A 45 -24.09 -21.91 -4.87
CA GLY A 45 -24.18 -20.54 -4.35
C GLY A 45 -22.86 -19.78 -4.49
N VAL A 46 -21.69 -20.44 -4.29
CA VAL A 46 -20.39 -19.78 -4.50
C VAL A 46 -20.16 -19.46 -5.98
N ILE A 47 -20.61 -20.30 -6.92
CA ILE A 47 -20.50 -20.02 -8.37
C ILE A 47 -21.38 -18.83 -8.74
N GLU A 48 -22.61 -18.78 -8.28
CA GLU A 48 -23.55 -17.68 -8.53
C GLU A 48 -23.04 -16.35 -7.93
N TRP A 49 -22.60 -16.38 -6.68
CA TRP A 49 -22.02 -15.21 -6.02
C TRP A 49 -20.74 -14.71 -6.73
N LYS A 50 -19.87 -15.63 -7.17
CA LYS A 50 -18.71 -15.27 -7.98
C LYS A 50 -19.11 -14.56 -9.28
N ALA A 51 -20.13 -15.05 -9.97
CA ALA A 51 -20.62 -14.42 -11.20
C ALA A 51 -21.16 -13.00 -10.93
N GLU A 52 -21.90 -12.82 -9.83
CA GLU A 52 -22.40 -11.51 -9.40
C GLU A 52 -21.24 -10.56 -9.03
N LEU A 53 -20.30 -11.00 -8.22
CA LEU A 53 -19.13 -10.21 -7.83
C LEU A 53 -18.30 -9.78 -9.04
N SER A 54 -18.16 -10.66 -10.06
CA SER A 54 -17.38 -10.39 -11.27
C SER A 54 -17.96 -9.28 -12.14
N ARG A 55 -19.25 -8.97 -11.98
CA ARG A 55 -19.91 -7.82 -12.65
C ARG A 55 -19.64 -6.49 -11.95
N LYS A 56 -19.33 -6.52 -10.65
CA LYS A 56 -19.21 -5.33 -9.79
C LYS A 56 -17.78 -4.98 -9.42
N TYR A 57 -16.87 -5.97 -9.39
CA TYR A 57 -15.54 -5.83 -8.81
C TYR A 57 -14.43 -6.38 -9.70
N SER A 58 -13.22 -5.88 -9.47
CA SER A 58 -12.01 -6.40 -10.12
C SER A 58 -11.73 -7.85 -9.71
N ALA A 59 -11.06 -8.62 -10.57
CA ALA A 59 -10.71 -10.02 -10.33
C ALA A 59 -9.92 -10.22 -9.01
N SER A 60 -9.09 -9.27 -8.61
CA SER A 60 -8.36 -9.33 -7.33
C SER A 60 -9.30 -9.19 -6.12
N THR A 61 -10.28 -8.31 -6.18
CA THR A 61 -11.31 -8.13 -5.14
C THR A 61 -12.21 -9.36 -5.06
N VAL A 62 -12.62 -9.91 -6.20
CA VAL A 62 -13.39 -11.17 -6.25
C VAL A 62 -12.59 -12.30 -5.59
N ASN A 63 -11.31 -12.46 -5.94
CA ASN A 63 -10.45 -13.49 -5.35
C ASN A 63 -10.24 -13.31 -3.84
N LEU A 64 -10.14 -12.08 -3.35
CA LEU A 64 -10.07 -11.81 -1.91
C LEU A 64 -11.33 -12.34 -1.20
N ARG A 65 -12.51 -12.05 -1.73
CA ARG A 65 -13.80 -12.50 -1.18
C ARG A 65 -13.96 -14.01 -1.28
N LEU A 66 -13.58 -14.63 -2.41
CA LEU A 66 -13.59 -16.09 -2.58
C LEU A 66 -12.64 -16.80 -1.62
N ASN A 67 -11.47 -16.22 -1.35
CA ASN A 67 -10.55 -16.74 -0.34
C ASN A 67 -11.14 -16.70 1.07
N ALA A 68 -11.93 -15.67 1.40
CA ALA A 68 -12.66 -15.62 2.67
C ALA A 68 -13.67 -16.77 2.79
N ILE A 69 -14.47 -17.00 1.74
CA ILE A 69 -15.42 -18.13 1.70
C ILE A 69 -14.70 -19.48 1.75
N ARG A 70 -13.55 -19.61 1.07
CA ARG A 70 -12.74 -20.82 1.15
C ARG A 70 -12.26 -21.11 2.59
N ARG A 71 -11.83 -20.07 3.31
CA ARG A 71 -11.43 -20.19 4.72
C ARG A 71 -12.62 -20.47 5.64
N TYR A 72 -13.78 -19.90 5.33
CA TYR A 72 -15.00 -20.22 6.08
C TYR A 72 -15.47 -21.66 5.83
N ALA A 73 -15.36 -22.17 4.60
CA ALA A 73 -15.63 -23.58 4.29
C ALA A 73 -14.69 -24.52 5.05
N GLU A 74 -13.40 -24.17 5.13
CA GLU A 74 -12.40 -24.91 5.92
C GLU A 74 -12.78 -24.93 7.41
N PHE A 75 -13.16 -23.78 7.98
CA PHE A 75 -13.65 -23.68 9.36
C PHE A 75 -14.90 -24.54 9.62
N LYS A 76 -15.79 -24.67 8.64
CA LYS A 76 -16.99 -25.53 8.71
C LYS A 76 -16.73 -26.98 8.26
N GLU A 77 -15.46 -27.37 8.09
CA GLU A 77 -15.07 -28.71 7.61
C GLU A 77 -15.81 -29.15 6.34
N THR A 78 -16.18 -28.15 5.51
CA THR A 78 -16.93 -28.39 4.28
C THR A 78 -16.02 -28.27 3.08
N LEU A 79 -15.88 -29.35 2.31
CA LEU A 79 -15.08 -29.38 1.08
C LEU A 79 -15.85 -28.72 -0.09
N ILE A 80 -15.53 -27.45 -0.38
CA ILE A 80 -16.04 -26.75 -1.54
C ILE A 80 -14.86 -26.34 -2.43
N PRO A 81 -14.72 -26.97 -3.62
CA PRO A 81 -13.67 -26.59 -4.55
C PRO A 81 -13.97 -25.21 -5.16
N ILE A 82 -13.26 -24.18 -4.70
CA ILE A 82 -13.41 -22.80 -5.17
C ILE A 82 -12.30 -22.48 -6.16
N ARG A 83 -12.67 -22.27 -7.42
CA ARG A 83 -11.73 -21.84 -8.46
C ARG A 83 -11.62 -20.32 -8.49
N LEU A 84 -10.43 -19.81 -8.21
CA LEU A 84 -10.11 -18.38 -8.29
C LEU A 84 -10.07 -17.90 -9.75
N MET A 85 -10.26 -16.61 -9.95
CA MET A 85 -10.09 -15.96 -11.26
C MET A 85 -8.60 -15.83 -11.57
N LYS A 86 -8.25 -15.99 -12.86
CA LYS A 86 -6.91 -15.62 -13.32
C LYS A 86 -6.79 -14.10 -13.26
N VAL A 87 -5.82 -13.61 -12.51
CA VAL A 87 -5.49 -12.18 -12.43
C VAL A 87 -4.30 -11.94 -13.33
N GLN A 88 -4.54 -11.29 -14.46
CA GLN A 88 -3.45 -10.74 -15.24
C GLN A 88 -3.02 -9.44 -14.54
N ARG A 89 -1.81 -9.44 -14.01
CA ARG A 89 -1.23 -8.22 -13.43
C ARG A 89 -0.75 -7.33 -14.57
N ILE A 90 -1.66 -6.55 -15.13
CA ILE A 90 -1.29 -5.45 -15.99
C ILE A 90 -0.94 -4.30 -15.04
N PHE A 91 0.31 -3.94 -15.02
CA PHE A 91 0.71 -2.72 -14.36
C PHE A 91 0.43 -1.56 -15.32
N SER A 92 -0.50 -0.71 -14.94
CA SER A 92 -0.68 0.57 -15.61
C SER A 92 0.04 1.62 -14.76
N ALA A 93 0.92 2.37 -15.38
CA ALA A 93 1.57 3.53 -14.75
C ALA A 93 0.56 4.68 -14.51
N GLU A 94 -0.69 4.49 -14.93
CA GLU A 94 -1.78 5.48 -14.90
C GLU A 94 -2.10 5.98 -13.49
N ASN A 95 -1.83 5.17 -12.46
CA ASN A 95 -2.12 5.53 -11.06
C ASN A 95 -0.86 5.92 -10.27
N VAL A 96 0.19 6.35 -10.96
CA VAL A 96 1.43 6.83 -10.34
C VAL A 96 1.57 8.33 -10.59
N ILE A 97 1.84 9.08 -9.54
CA ILE A 97 2.07 10.53 -9.64
C ILE A 97 3.26 10.81 -10.56
N THR A 98 3.12 11.76 -11.49
CA THR A 98 4.21 12.19 -12.37
C THR A 98 5.15 13.14 -11.63
N ASP A 99 6.31 13.42 -12.23
CA ASP A 99 7.26 14.41 -11.68
C ASP A 99 6.64 15.80 -11.58
N GLU A 100 5.93 16.22 -12.63
CA GLU A 100 5.28 17.53 -12.70
C GLU A 100 4.22 17.65 -11.61
N GLN A 101 3.37 16.62 -11.44
CA GLN A 101 2.35 16.58 -10.40
C GLN A 101 2.96 16.56 -8.99
N TYR A 102 4.05 15.82 -8.80
CA TYR A 102 4.77 15.79 -7.53
C TYR A 102 5.37 17.17 -7.19
N HIS A 103 6.07 17.78 -8.12
CA HIS A 103 6.65 19.11 -7.91
C HIS A 103 5.59 20.19 -7.69
N HIS A 104 4.47 20.13 -8.43
CA HIS A 104 3.33 21.01 -8.23
C HIS A 104 2.75 20.85 -6.81
N LEU A 105 2.50 19.62 -6.37
CA LEU A 105 2.03 19.32 -5.02
C LEU A 105 2.97 19.90 -3.95
N MET A 106 4.27 19.63 -4.07
CA MET A 106 5.26 20.10 -3.10
C MET A 106 5.35 21.62 -3.05
N HIS A 107 5.25 22.29 -4.21
CA HIS A 107 5.20 23.76 -4.30
C HIS A 107 3.97 24.32 -3.59
N CYS A 108 2.78 23.79 -3.88
CA CYS A 108 1.52 24.22 -3.27
C CYS A 108 1.52 24.02 -1.75
N LEU A 109 1.98 22.87 -1.26
CA LEU A 109 2.07 22.60 0.18
C LEU A 109 3.01 23.58 0.89
N LYS A 110 4.13 23.94 0.26
CA LYS A 110 5.07 24.92 0.77
C LYS A 110 4.47 26.33 0.78
N SER A 111 3.80 26.74 -0.30
CA SER A 111 3.14 28.04 -0.42
C SER A 111 2.00 28.24 0.57
N ASP A 112 1.28 27.14 0.91
CA ASP A 112 0.18 27.16 1.87
C ASP A 112 0.64 26.90 3.31
N GLU A 113 1.95 26.81 3.55
CA GLU A 113 2.57 26.54 4.85
C GLU A 113 2.07 25.21 5.50
N GLU A 114 1.64 24.26 4.69
CA GLU A 114 1.20 22.92 5.14
C GLU A 114 2.42 22.02 5.44
N TRP A 115 3.35 22.50 6.27
CA TRP A 115 4.68 21.93 6.51
C TRP A 115 4.65 20.47 6.95
N GLN A 116 3.75 20.08 7.85
CA GLN A 116 3.62 18.68 8.29
C GLN A 116 3.33 17.75 7.10
N TRP A 117 2.47 18.19 6.17
CA TRP A 117 2.11 17.39 4.99
C TRP A 117 3.21 17.41 3.94
N TYR A 118 3.89 18.56 3.79
CA TYR A 118 5.06 18.68 2.95
C TYR A 118 6.12 17.62 3.33
N TYR A 119 6.53 17.58 4.60
CA TYR A 119 7.54 16.64 5.07
C TYR A 119 7.05 15.18 5.07
N ASN A 120 5.76 14.92 5.32
CA ASN A 120 5.18 13.59 5.21
C ASN A 120 5.31 13.04 3.78
N ILE A 121 4.94 13.83 2.78
CA ILE A 121 5.01 13.44 1.37
C ILE A 121 6.45 13.33 0.91
N LEU A 122 7.32 14.23 1.35
CA LEU A 122 8.75 14.18 1.08
C LEU A 122 9.37 12.86 1.56
N ILE A 123 9.08 12.45 2.80
CA ILE A 123 9.53 11.17 3.36
C ILE A 123 9.01 9.99 2.55
N LEU A 124 7.71 9.96 2.24
CA LEU A 124 7.11 8.90 1.40
C LEU A 124 7.79 8.77 0.05
N ALA A 125 8.02 9.91 -0.63
CA ALA A 125 8.58 9.96 -1.97
C ALA A 125 10.09 9.67 -2.02
N LYS A 126 10.83 9.94 -0.94
CA LYS A 126 12.30 9.75 -0.89
C LYS A 126 12.77 8.50 -0.15
N THR A 127 11.88 7.79 0.55
CA THR A 127 12.21 6.54 1.24
C THR A 127 11.47 5.32 0.69
N GLY A 128 10.41 5.53 -0.08
CA GLY A 128 9.57 4.46 -0.59
C GLY A 128 8.92 3.59 0.48
N THR A 129 8.72 4.12 1.69
CA THR A 129 8.07 3.42 2.80
C THR A 129 6.59 3.16 2.53
N ARG A 130 6.04 2.12 3.17
CA ARG A 130 4.59 1.95 3.24
C ARG A 130 4.03 2.96 4.25
N ILE A 131 2.81 3.45 4.03
CA ILE A 131 2.22 4.43 4.96
C ILE A 131 2.18 3.94 6.41
N SER A 132 1.94 2.64 6.63
CA SER A 132 1.99 2.03 7.97
C SER A 132 3.40 2.02 8.59
N GLU A 133 4.43 2.12 7.78
CA GLU A 133 5.83 2.26 8.19
C GLU A 133 6.14 3.74 8.44
N THR A 134 5.77 4.62 7.50
CA THR A 134 6.04 6.06 7.58
C THR A 134 5.52 6.70 8.86
N VAL A 135 4.30 6.37 9.27
CA VAL A 135 3.70 6.93 10.49
C VAL A 135 4.38 6.49 11.79
N ARG A 136 5.27 5.50 11.74
CA ARG A 136 6.04 5.00 12.87
C ARG A 136 7.49 5.47 12.90
N LEU A 137 7.92 6.24 11.90
CA LEU A 137 9.28 6.75 11.84
C LEU A 137 9.51 7.78 12.94
N LYS A 138 10.67 7.70 13.57
CA LYS A 138 11.08 8.54 14.67
C LYS A 138 12.12 9.57 14.23
N LYS A 139 12.22 10.66 14.99
CA LYS A 139 13.30 11.65 14.83
C LYS A 139 14.68 11.00 14.89
N SER A 140 14.88 10.07 15.83
CA SER A 140 16.14 9.32 15.98
C SER A 140 16.52 8.52 14.74
N ASP A 141 15.53 7.97 14.01
CA ASP A 141 15.78 7.20 12.79
C ASP A 141 16.43 8.05 11.70
N VAL A 142 15.94 9.29 11.53
CA VAL A 142 16.50 10.22 10.54
C VAL A 142 17.90 10.65 10.95
N LEU A 143 18.12 10.94 12.22
CA LEU A 143 19.43 11.38 12.72
C LEU A 143 20.50 10.29 12.52
N GLN A 144 20.20 9.03 12.83
CA GLN A 144 21.11 7.89 12.60
C GLN A 144 21.22 7.48 11.11
N GLY A 145 20.29 7.90 10.25
CA GLY A 145 20.30 7.65 8.82
C GLY A 145 19.57 6.38 8.37
N TYR A 146 19.00 5.63 9.30
CA TYR A 146 18.20 4.44 9.00
C TYR A 146 17.16 4.15 10.08
N ALA A 147 16.10 3.43 9.71
CA ALA A 147 15.11 2.88 10.64
C ALA A 147 15.04 1.35 10.48
N VAL A 148 14.93 0.63 11.61
CA VAL A 148 14.68 -0.81 11.60
C VAL A 148 13.25 -1.06 12.06
N LEU A 149 12.41 -1.54 11.16
CA LEU A 149 11.00 -1.79 11.42
C LEU A 149 10.67 -3.28 11.39
N PHE A 150 9.90 -3.70 12.40
CA PHE A 150 9.35 -5.04 12.50
C PHE A 150 7.93 -5.03 11.95
N THR A 151 7.68 -5.72 10.84
CA THR A 151 6.36 -5.79 10.20
C THR A 151 6.03 -7.24 9.81
N LYS A 152 4.95 -7.78 10.36
CA LYS A 152 4.45 -9.14 10.02
C LYS A 152 5.55 -10.22 10.08
N GLY A 153 6.32 -10.25 11.17
CA GLY A 153 7.38 -11.24 11.37
C GLY A 153 8.64 -11.04 10.51
N LYS A 154 8.76 -9.90 9.82
CA LYS A 154 9.94 -9.56 9.01
C LYS A 154 10.57 -8.27 9.50
N VAL A 155 11.90 -8.26 9.53
CA VAL A 155 12.70 -7.06 9.76
C VAL A 155 12.91 -6.36 8.42
N ARG A 156 12.73 -5.04 8.40
CA ARG A 156 13.04 -4.21 7.25
C ARG A 156 13.84 -3.00 7.69
N THR A 157 14.94 -2.74 7.01
CA THR A 157 15.71 -1.50 7.16
C THR A 157 15.24 -0.48 6.11
N ILE A 158 14.99 0.74 6.56
CA ILE A 158 14.68 1.90 5.73
C ILE A 158 15.88 2.83 5.81
N LEU A 159 16.39 3.26 4.66
CA LEU A 159 17.52 4.17 4.57
C LEU A 159 17.02 5.61 4.32
N PHE A 160 17.66 6.57 4.95
CA PHE A 160 17.42 7.99 4.73
C PHE A 160 18.57 8.58 3.91
N PRO A 161 18.33 8.99 2.63
CA PRO A 161 19.35 9.65 1.83
C PRO A 161 19.86 10.93 2.51
N LEU A 162 21.14 11.26 2.31
CA LEU A 162 21.73 12.48 2.88
C LEU A 162 20.96 13.74 2.48
N SER A 163 20.55 13.84 1.21
CA SER A 163 19.73 14.95 0.74
C SER A 163 18.42 15.10 1.49
N LEU A 164 17.77 13.98 1.86
CA LEU A 164 16.55 14.01 2.67
C LEU A 164 16.83 14.47 4.10
N LYS A 165 17.94 14.03 4.69
CA LYS A 165 18.33 14.47 6.03
C LYS A 165 18.55 15.98 6.10
N GLU A 166 19.19 16.56 5.10
CA GLU A 166 19.38 18.01 5.02
C GLU A 166 18.06 18.76 4.86
N GLU A 167 17.15 18.27 4.00
CA GLU A 167 15.84 18.89 3.82
C GLU A 167 14.95 18.79 5.09
N LEU A 168 15.16 17.75 5.91
CA LEU A 168 14.41 17.57 7.17
C LEU A 168 15.02 18.32 8.36
N LYS A 169 16.21 18.92 8.22
CA LYS A 169 16.97 19.52 9.34
C LYS A 169 16.19 20.56 10.13
N GLU A 170 15.56 21.51 9.43
CA GLU A 170 14.73 22.55 10.06
C GLU A 170 13.51 21.93 10.75
N TYR A 171 12.79 21.07 10.05
CA TYR A 171 11.63 20.36 10.60
C TYR A 171 11.97 19.56 11.85
N LEU A 172 13.12 18.86 11.86
CA LEU A 172 13.57 18.11 13.02
C LEU A 172 13.91 19.02 14.21
N SER A 173 14.34 20.25 13.98
CA SER A 173 14.61 21.21 15.08
C SER A 173 13.30 21.70 15.72
N GLU A 174 12.24 21.84 14.95
CA GLU A 174 10.91 22.22 15.46
C GLU A 174 10.21 21.11 16.27
N LEU A 175 10.64 19.83 16.07
CA LEU A 175 10.10 18.67 16.77
C LEU A 175 10.76 18.45 18.15
N GLU A 176 10.93 19.49 18.98
CA GLU A 176 11.76 19.46 20.21
C GLU A 176 11.34 18.31 21.18
N ASN A 177 10.06 18.11 21.39
CA ASN A 177 9.51 17.12 22.34
C ASN A 177 8.74 15.97 21.67
N GLN A 178 8.95 15.76 20.37
CA GLN A 178 8.23 14.76 19.61
C GLN A 178 9.13 13.57 19.29
N GLU A 179 8.69 12.38 19.63
CA GLU A 179 9.40 11.13 19.30
C GLU A 179 9.25 10.76 17.84
N TYR A 180 8.03 10.91 17.30
CA TYR A 180 7.67 10.50 15.94
C TYR A 180 7.65 11.69 14.98
N LEU A 181 8.04 11.45 13.73
CA LEU A 181 8.05 12.47 12.67
C LEU A 181 6.65 12.99 12.36
N LEU A 182 5.63 12.13 12.48
CA LEU A 182 4.26 12.45 12.09
C LEU A 182 3.33 12.25 13.28
N GLN A 183 2.82 13.34 13.80
CA GLN A 183 1.89 13.33 14.93
C GLN A 183 0.57 14.02 14.56
N SER A 184 -0.50 13.63 15.26
CA SER A 184 -1.78 14.28 15.11
C SER A 184 -1.79 15.60 15.88
N THR A 185 -2.09 16.70 15.20
CA THR A 185 -2.24 18.03 15.80
C THR A 185 -3.55 18.19 16.59
N ARG A 186 -4.49 17.24 16.45
CA ARG A 186 -5.84 17.33 17.06
C ARG A 186 -5.93 16.84 18.49
N CYS A 187 -4.94 16.14 18.98
CA CYS A 187 -4.94 15.57 20.33
C CYS A 187 -3.79 16.15 21.14
N ARG A 188 -4.06 16.56 22.39
CA ARG A 188 -3.01 16.86 23.36
C ARG A 188 -2.33 15.55 23.73
N GLY A 189 -1.08 15.37 23.31
CA GLY A 189 -0.28 14.17 23.58
C GLY A 189 0.27 13.54 22.29
N THR A 190 1.12 12.54 22.46
CA THR A 190 1.82 11.84 21.37
C THR A 190 0.88 10.85 20.68
N VAL A 191 0.01 11.33 19.81
CA VAL A 191 -0.87 10.46 19.02
C VAL A 191 -0.33 10.37 17.60
N LEU A 192 0.02 9.15 17.19
CA LEU A 192 0.43 8.87 15.82
C LEU A 192 -0.70 9.22 14.84
N ILE A 193 -0.32 9.84 13.73
CA ILE A 193 -1.25 10.03 12.64
C ILE A 193 -1.64 8.67 12.05
N SER A 194 -2.92 8.44 11.80
CA SER A 194 -3.34 7.17 11.24
C SER A 194 -3.09 7.11 9.72
N PRO A 195 -2.81 5.91 9.14
CA PRO A 195 -2.75 5.75 7.69
C PRO A 195 -4.01 6.22 6.96
N ARG A 196 -5.18 6.11 7.61
CA ARG A 196 -6.46 6.59 7.08
C ARG A 196 -6.50 8.11 7.02
N SER A 197 -5.99 8.80 8.05
CA SER A 197 -5.92 10.27 8.06
C SER A 197 -5.01 10.79 6.95
N VAL A 198 -3.88 10.12 6.68
CA VAL A 198 -2.99 10.48 5.56
C VAL A 198 -3.69 10.31 4.22
N ASN A 199 -4.37 9.18 4.00
CA ASN A 199 -5.15 8.98 2.76
C ASN A 199 -6.23 10.07 2.57
N HIS A 200 -6.92 10.43 3.65
CA HIS A 200 -7.96 11.46 3.60
C HIS A 200 -7.37 12.85 3.27
N ALA A 201 -6.23 13.18 3.89
CA ALA A 201 -5.53 14.44 3.60
C ALA A 201 -5.06 14.52 2.15
N LEU A 202 -4.48 13.43 1.60
CA LEU A 202 -4.06 13.37 0.21
C LEU A 202 -5.23 13.61 -0.75
N LYS A 203 -6.42 13.03 -0.49
CA LYS A 203 -7.61 13.29 -1.32
C LYS A 203 -8.09 14.74 -1.21
N ARG A 204 -8.02 15.36 -0.05
CA ARG A 204 -8.32 16.78 0.13
C ARG A 204 -7.36 17.68 -0.66
N PHE A 205 -6.05 17.36 -0.65
CA PHE A 205 -5.06 18.11 -1.43
C PHE A 205 -5.20 17.85 -2.93
N ALA A 206 -5.63 16.66 -3.36
CA ALA A 206 -5.97 16.38 -4.74
C ALA A 206 -7.01 17.38 -5.27
N ASP A 207 -8.10 17.55 -4.52
CA ASP A 207 -9.17 18.47 -4.87
C ASP A 207 -8.71 19.94 -4.83
N ARG A 208 -7.97 20.32 -3.75
CA ARG A 208 -7.50 21.69 -3.54
C ARG A 208 -6.51 22.14 -4.61
N TYR A 209 -5.59 21.28 -5.01
CA TYR A 209 -4.51 21.60 -5.95
C TYR A 209 -4.75 21.07 -7.36
N GLN A 210 -5.96 20.61 -7.66
CA GLN A 210 -6.38 20.10 -8.97
C GLN A 210 -5.47 18.99 -9.53
N ILE A 211 -5.02 18.10 -8.64
CA ILE A 211 -4.27 16.91 -9.01
C ILE A 211 -5.25 15.74 -9.10
N PRO A 212 -5.15 14.83 -10.11
CA PRO A 212 -6.04 13.70 -10.22
C PRO A 212 -6.10 12.85 -8.94
N ARG A 213 -7.31 12.54 -8.46
CA ARG A 213 -7.49 11.83 -7.18
C ARG A 213 -6.93 10.42 -7.17
N ASP A 214 -6.88 9.77 -8.32
CA ASP A 214 -6.41 8.40 -8.51
C ASP A 214 -4.90 8.26 -8.26
N VAL A 215 -4.10 9.31 -8.52
CA VAL A 215 -2.66 9.32 -8.21
C VAL A 215 -2.36 9.81 -6.79
N MET A 216 -3.31 10.43 -6.09
CA MET A 216 -3.10 11.00 -4.76
C MET A 216 -3.38 9.99 -3.65
N HIS A 217 -2.48 9.02 -3.48
CA HIS A 217 -2.50 8.01 -2.43
C HIS A 217 -1.07 7.57 -2.07
N PRO A 218 -0.78 7.06 -0.85
CA PRO A 218 0.57 6.75 -0.39
C PRO A 218 1.34 5.77 -1.29
N HIS A 219 0.65 4.79 -1.87
CA HIS A 219 1.31 3.84 -2.78
C HIS A 219 1.80 4.49 -4.07
N SER A 220 1.16 5.56 -4.54
CA SER A 220 1.61 6.32 -5.70
C SER A 220 3.01 6.92 -5.48
N PHE A 221 3.24 7.56 -4.34
CA PHE A 221 4.57 8.12 -3.98
C PHE A 221 5.62 7.02 -3.81
N ARG A 222 5.24 5.90 -3.24
CA ARG A 222 6.13 4.74 -3.14
C ARG A 222 6.46 4.16 -4.53
N HIS A 223 5.50 4.10 -5.45
CA HIS A 223 5.74 3.69 -6.83
C HIS A 223 6.63 4.69 -7.56
N HIS A 224 6.39 5.98 -7.39
CA HIS A 224 7.23 7.05 -7.91
C HIS A 224 8.70 6.88 -7.44
N PHE A 225 8.93 6.63 -6.15
CA PHE A 225 10.25 6.30 -5.61
C PHE A 225 10.89 5.10 -6.34
N GLY A 226 10.15 3.99 -6.48
CA GLY A 226 10.64 2.79 -7.16
C GLY A 226 11.02 3.05 -8.62
N VAL A 227 10.20 3.80 -9.35
CA VAL A 227 10.49 4.21 -10.73
C VAL A 227 11.76 5.07 -10.79
N LYS A 228 11.89 6.07 -9.90
CA LYS A 228 13.06 6.97 -9.87
C LYS A 228 14.36 6.26 -9.55
N VAL A 229 14.35 5.37 -8.56
CA VAL A 229 15.54 4.56 -8.22
C VAL A 229 15.88 3.62 -9.38
N MET A 230 14.88 2.96 -9.96
CA MET A 230 15.09 2.05 -11.10
C MET A 230 15.67 2.77 -12.31
N GLN A 231 15.21 3.98 -12.64
CA GLN A 231 15.74 4.81 -13.73
C GLN A 231 17.23 5.16 -13.54
N LYS A 232 17.63 5.39 -12.28
CA LYS A 232 19.01 5.80 -11.95
C LYS A 232 19.97 4.62 -11.79
N THR A 233 19.52 3.50 -11.23
CA THR A 233 20.41 2.38 -10.88
C THR A 233 20.34 1.24 -11.89
N SER A 234 19.23 1.11 -12.60
CA SER A 234 18.90 -0.03 -13.46
C SER A 234 18.99 -1.40 -12.76
N ASP A 235 18.99 -1.42 -11.42
CA ASP A 235 19.13 -2.61 -10.59
C ASP A 235 17.81 -2.96 -9.90
N ILE A 236 17.13 -3.98 -10.42
CA ILE A 236 15.84 -4.45 -9.91
C ILE A 236 15.98 -5.08 -8.51
N SER A 237 17.11 -5.72 -8.21
CA SER A 237 17.34 -6.36 -6.92
C SER A 237 17.51 -5.29 -5.84
N TYR A 238 18.31 -4.27 -6.12
CA TYR A 238 18.48 -3.12 -5.25
C TYR A 238 17.15 -2.41 -4.94
N VAL A 239 16.33 -2.15 -5.98
CA VAL A 239 15.00 -1.56 -5.80
C VAL A 239 14.10 -2.47 -4.96
N ALA A 240 14.13 -3.80 -5.19
CA ALA A 240 13.34 -4.75 -4.41
C ALA A 240 13.72 -4.73 -2.93
N ASP A 241 15.01 -4.70 -2.62
CA ASP A 241 15.54 -4.63 -1.26
C ASP A 241 15.14 -3.32 -0.57
N LEU A 242 15.39 -2.18 -1.22
CA LEU A 242 14.98 -0.85 -0.70
C LEU A 242 13.48 -0.78 -0.42
N MET A 243 12.66 -1.39 -1.26
CA MET A 243 11.21 -1.41 -1.08
C MET A 243 10.73 -2.52 -0.13
N GLY A 244 11.58 -3.45 0.26
CA GLY A 244 11.21 -4.60 1.08
C GLY A 244 10.14 -5.47 0.41
N HIS A 245 10.36 -5.80 -0.86
CA HIS A 245 9.53 -6.73 -1.61
C HIS A 245 9.99 -8.16 -1.37
N ALA A 246 9.11 -8.99 -0.78
CA ALA A 246 9.41 -10.41 -0.57
C ALA A 246 9.50 -11.22 -1.88
N ASN A 247 8.96 -10.68 -2.97
CA ASN A 247 8.98 -11.30 -4.28
C ASN A 247 9.40 -10.26 -5.33
N ILE A 248 10.48 -10.53 -6.03
CA ILE A 248 11.05 -9.66 -7.06
C ILE A 248 10.06 -9.40 -8.22
N SER A 249 9.09 -10.30 -8.43
CA SER A 249 8.03 -10.09 -9.43
C SER A 249 7.16 -8.86 -9.14
N THR A 250 7.10 -8.40 -7.88
CA THR A 250 6.44 -7.14 -7.53
C THR A 250 7.25 -5.91 -7.93
N THR A 251 8.57 -6.06 -8.11
CA THR A 251 9.47 -4.99 -8.54
C THR A 251 9.56 -4.90 -10.07
N ARG A 252 9.22 -5.97 -10.77
CA ARG A 252 9.15 -5.99 -12.26
C ARG A 252 8.26 -4.90 -12.84
N ILE A 253 7.29 -4.40 -12.08
CA ILE A 253 6.46 -3.27 -12.49
C ILE A 253 7.27 -2.00 -12.78
N TYR A 254 8.44 -1.83 -12.16
CA TYR A 254 9.32 -0.67 -12.38
C TYR A 254 10.28 -0.84 -13.57
N THR A 255 10.37 -2.05 -14.13
CA THR A 255 11.20 -2.33 -15.30
C THR A 255 10.47 -2.24 -16.63
N GLN A 256 9.15 -2.00 -16.60
CA GLN A 256 8.37 -1.84 -17.82
C GLN A 256 8.77 -0.52 -18.49
N GLN A 257 9.44 -0.67 -19.61
CA GLN A 257 9.88 0.42 -20.46
C GLN A 257 8.97 0.52 -21.68
N SER A 258 8.77 1.73 -22.20
CA SER A 258 8.12 1.90 -23.49
C SER A 258 8.95 1.21 -24.58
N ILE A 259 8.31 0.87 -25.71
CA ILE A 259 9.01 0.25 -26.87
C ILE A 259 10.20 1.12 -27.29
N SER A 260 10.04 2.44 -27.32
CA SER A 260 11.14 3.37 -27.65
C SER A 260 12.29 3.31 -26.66
N GLN A 261 12.03 3.18 -25.36
CA GLN A 261 13.08 3.02 -24.35
C GLN A 261 13.78 1.66 -24.44
N GLN A 262 13.03 0.60 -24.78
CA GLN A 262 13.62 -0.71 -25.03
C GLN A 262 14.52 -0.68 -26.27
N GLN A 263 14.08 -0.02 -27.34
CA GLN A 263 14.86 0.14 -28.56
C GLN A 263 16.17 0.89 -28.28
N MET A 264 16.12 2.05 -27.62
CA MET A 264 17.32 2.81 -27.27
C MET A 264 18.32 2.01 -26.44
N LYS A 265 17.83 1.19 -25.49
CA LYS A 265 18.70 0.31 -24.71
C LYS A 265 19.30 -0.81 -25.57
N LEU A 266 18.51 -1.39 -26.46
CA LEU A 266 18.99 -2.41 -27.39
C LEU A 266 20.08 -1.84 -28.29
N ASP A 267 19.83 -0.68 -28.89
CA ASP A 267 20.78 0.02 -29.78
C ASP A 267 22.09 0.39 -29.06
N SER A 268 22.01 0.70 -27.75
CA SER A 268 23.23 0.99 -26.94
C SER A 268 23.93 -0.25 -26.43
N ALA A 269 23.29 -1.41 -26.41
CA ALA A 269 23.85 -2.66 -25.90
C ALA A 269 24.37 -3.57 -27.01
N VAL A 270 23.94 -3.37 -28.26
CA VAL A 270 24.31 -4.17 -29.43
C VAL A 270 25.11 -3.27 -30.38
N ASP A 271 26.39 -3.19 -30.13
CA ASP A 271 27.33 -2.34 -30.88
C ASP A 271 28.40 -3.13 -31.66
N TRP A 272 28.24 -4.48 -31.74
CA TRP A 272 29.08 -5.38 -32.48
C TRP A 272 28.53 -5.75 -33.84
#